data_597f9c66a04c8bef6f361dce3c26dda3
#
_entry.id   597f9c66a04c8bef6f361dce3c26dda3
#
_cell.length_a   1.000
_cell.length_b   1.000
_cell.length_c   1.000
_cell.angle_alpha   90.00
_cell.angle_beta   90.00
_cell.angle_gamma   90.00
#
_symmetry.space_group_name_H-M   'P 1'
#
loop_
_entity.id
_entity.type
_entity.pdbx_description
1 polymer ?
#
loop_
_entity_poly.entity_id
_entity_poly.type
_entity_poly.pdbx_seq_one_letter_code
_entity_poly.pdbx_strand_id
1 'polypeptide(L)'
;MHFIVVTPQDTQLIEQISSALHHEWRHLPPWENISAIRMRLIERCSHDNPQILSCYADKNGNLLATASTILHELTGVHQATWWLGEVLTVPEARGHKMGSKLIEELYNCYHNLIGQSLYLYTPDMQQLYRRMGWKDVEERIVNHEQVTVMKR
;
A
#
# COMPACT_ATOMS: atom_id res chain seq x y z
N MET A 1 -16.44 -9.38 -3.84
CA MET A 1 -15.24 -8.58 -3.58
C MET A 1 -15.55 -7.54 -2.53
N HIS A 2 -14.84 -7.57 -1.42
CA HIS A 2 -15.08 -6.69 -0.30
C HIS A 2 -13.83 -5.91 0.07
N PHE A 3 -14.00 -4.62 0.39
CA PHE A 3 -12.96 -3.82 1.01
C PHE A 3 -12.84 -4.22 2.48
N ILE A 4 -11.65 -4.63 2.88
CA ILE A 4 -11.36 -5.11 4.23
C ILE A 4 -10.25 -4.26 4.85
N VAL A 5 -10.52 -3.69 6.01
CA VAL A 5 -9.48 -3.16 6.88
C VAL A 5 -8.98 -4.33 7.73
N VAL A 6 -7.74 -4.73 7.48
CA VAL A 6 -7.17 -5.94 8.08
C VAL A 6 -6.87 -5.71 9.55
N THR A 7 -7.17 -6.71 10.38
CA THR A 7 -6.86 -6.72 11.81
C THR A 7 -5.91 -7.86 12.14
N PRO A 8 -5.27 -7.88 13.32
CA PRO A 8 -4.38 -8.99 13.71
C PRO A 8 -5.08 -10.35 13.76
N GLN A 9 -6.41 -10.38 13.86
CA GLN A 9 -7.18 -11.62 13.85
C GLN A 9 -7.36 -12.20 12.44
N ASP A 10 -7.12 -11.40 11.41
CA ASP A 10 -7.23 -11.86 10.01
C ASP A 10 -5.96 -12.60 9.58
N THR A 11 -5.64 -13.68 10.28
CA THR A 11 -4.35 -14.38 10.15
C THR A 11 -4.11 -14.92 8.75
N GLN A 12 -5.15 -15.44 8.08
CA GLN A 12 -5.01 -15.96 6.72
C GLN A 12 -4.73 -14.85 5.71
N LEU A 13 -5.40 -13.70 5.85
CA LEU A 13 -5.15 -12.55 4.97
C LEU A 13 -3.75 -12.00 5.18
N ILE A 14 -3.31 -11.87 6.43
CA ILE A 14 -1.94 -11.43 6.73
C ILE A 14 -0.92 -12.36 6.08
N GLU A 15 -1.13 -13.66 6.16
CA GLU A 15 -0.26 -14.65 5.54
C GLU A 15 -0.23 -14.51 4.01
N GLN A 16 -1.39 -14.36 3.38
CA GLN A 16 -1.48 -14.17 1.94
C GLN A 16 -0.83 -12.85 1.49
N ILE A 17 -1.05 -11.78 2.22
CA ILE A 17 -0.45 -10.47 1.90
C ILE A 17 1.07 -10.56 2.06
N SER A 18 1.56 -11.14 3.15
CA SER A 18 2.99 -11.31 3.38
C SER A 18 3.66 -12.11 2.25
N SER A 19 3.03 -13.19 1.84
CA SER A 19 3.55 -14.02 0.74
C SER A 19 3.56 -13.28 -0.59
N ALA A 20 2.50 -12.52 -0.89
CA ALA A 20 2.40 -11.76 -2.12
C ALA A 20 3.45 -10.66 -2.21
N LEU A 21 3.63 -9.90 -1.13
CA LEU A 21 4.64 -8.84 -1.07
C LEU A 21 6.05 -9.41 -1.17
N HIS A 22 6.33 -10.51 -0.46
CA HIS A 22 7.61 -11.18 -0.52
C HIS A 22 7.91 -11.69 -1.93
N HIS A 23 6.96 -12.34 -2.57
CA HIS A 23 7.14 -12.87 -3.92
C HIS A 23 7.46 -11.77 -4.93
N GLU A 24 6.77 -10.63 -4.84
CA GLU A 24 6.91 -9.51 -5.78
C GLU A 24 8.24 -8.77 -5.59
N TRP A 25 8.65 -8.50 -4.33
CA TRP A 25 9.76 -7.59 -4.03
C TRP A 25 10.92 -8.22 -3.27
N ARG A 26 11.03 -9.54 -3.18
CA ARG A 26 12.07 -10.23 -2.40
C ARG A 26 13.51 -9.89 -2.81
N HIS A 27 13.70 -9.33 -4.00
CA HIS A 27 15.01 -8.87 -4.46
C HIS A 27 15.45 -7.56 -3.81
N LEU A 28 14.55 -6.90 -3.08
CA LEU A 28 14.83 -5.66 -2.34
C LEU A 28 15.00 -5.99 -0.85
N PRO A 29 16.03 -5.45 -0.16
CA PRO A 29 16.31 -5.81 1.23
C PRO A 29 15.12 -5.78 2.20
N PRO A 30 14.22 -4.77 2.17
CA PRO A 30 13.09 -4.75 3.10
C PRO A 30 12.12 -5.91 2.93
N TRP A 31 12.17 -6.63 1.80
CA TRP A 31 11.19 -7.63 1.39
C TRP A 31 11.77 -9.04 1.27
N GLU A 32 13.03 -9.24 1.64
CA GLU A 32 13.71 -10.52 1.44
C GLU A 32 13.35 -11.58 2.50
N ASN A 33 12.83 -11.17 3.67
CA ASN A 33 12.50 -12.06 4.76
C ASN A 33 10.99 -12.01 5.04
N ILE A 34 10.30 -13.12 4.75
CA ILE A 34 8.84 -13.17 4.88
C ILE A 34 8.38 -13.04 6.34
N SER A 35 9.13 -13.55 7.30
CA SER A 35 8.78 -13.41 8.72
C SER A 35 8.84 -11.95 9.16
N ALA A 36 9.82 -11.20 8.68
CA ALA A 36 9.93 -9.78 8.98
C ALA A 36 8.77 -8.99 8.36
N ILE A 37 8.36 -9.34 7.14
CA ILE A 37 7.18 -8.74 6.49
C ILE A 37 5.94 -9.00 7.33
N ARG A 38 5.71 -10.26 7.72
CA ARG A 38 4.54 -10.65 8.53
C ARG A 38 4.48 -9.85 9.83
N MET A 39 5.58 -9.75 10.55
CA MET A 39 5.63 -9.00 11.81
C MET A 39 5.32 -7.52 11.59
N ARG A 40 5.87 -6.94 10.53
CA ARG A 40 5.62 -5.54 10.17
C ARG A 40 4.13 -5.28 9.87
N LEU A 41 3.47 -6.22 9.18
CA LEU A 41 2.04 -6.11 8.87
C LEU A 41 1.19 -6.26 10.13
N ILE A 42 1.52 -7.19 11.01
CA ILE A 42 0.81 -7.38 12.27
C ILE A 42 0.88 -6.11 13.13
N GLU A 43 2.05 -5.51 13.21
CA GLU A 43 2.23 -4.25 13.95
C GLU A 43 1.40 -3.13 13.31
N ARG A 44 1.43 -3.02 11.97
CA ARG A 44 0.70 -1.99 11.24
C ARG A 44 -0.80 -2.04 11.51
N CYS A 45 -1.39 -3.22 11.53
CA CYS A 45 -2.83 -3.38 11.72
C CYS A 45 -3.24 -3.57 13.18
N SER A 46 -2.31 -3.43 14.13
CA SER A 46 -2.64 -3.55 15.54
C SER A 46 -3.55 -2.42 16.00
N HIS A 47 -4.32 -2.68 17.08
CA HIS A 47 -5.40 -1.79 17.54
C HIS A 47 -4.95 -0.35 17.78
N ASP A 48 -3.76 -0.15 18.34
CA ASP A 48 -3.28 1.19 18.71
C ASP A 48 -2.51 1.89 17.57
N ASN A 49 -2.38 1.24 16.43
CA ASN A 49 -1.61 1.79 15.31
C ASN A 49 -2.54 2.54 14.36
N PRO A 50 -2.28 3.83 14.06
CA PRO A 50 -3.14 4.60 13.16
C PRO A 50 -2.97 4.27 11.69
N GLN A 51 -1.95 3.49 11.33
CA GLN A 51 -1.75 3.04 9.96
C GLN A 51 -2.86 2.06 9.56
N ILE A 52 -3.13 1.97 8.26
CA ILE A 52 -4.18 1.08 7.74
C ILE A 52 -3.54 0.07 6.81
N LEU A 53 -3.80 -1.21 7.06
CA LEU A 53 -3.55 -2.29 6.13
C LEU A 53 -4.91 -2.69 5.54
N SER A 54 -5.05 -2.62 4.23
CA SER A 54 -6.32 -2.93 3.57
C SER A 54 -6.13 -3.93 2.43
N CYS A 55 -7.22 -4.58 2.04
CA CYS A 55 -7.19 -5.48 0.91
C CYS A 55 -8.58 -5.68 0.31
N TYR A 56 -8.58 -6.23 -0.90
CA TYR A 56 -9.74 -6.90 -1.48
C TYR A 56 -9.53 -8.40 -1.42
N ALA A 57 -10.56 -9.11 -1.06
CA ALA A 57 -10.59 -10.57 -1.10
C ALA A 57 -11.83 -11.03 -1.85
N ASP A 58 -11.78 -12.21 -2.46
CA ASP A 58 -12.95 -12.80 -3.10
C ASP A 58 -13.87 -13.46 -2.06
N LYS A 59 -14.98 -14.03 -2.54
CA LYS A 59 -15.96 -14.68 -1.66
C LYS A 59 -15.41 -15.87 -0.89
N ASN A 60 -14.30 -16.45 -1.33
CA ASN A 60 -13.64 -17.57 -0.69
C ASN A 60 -12.50 -17.16 0.24
N GLY A 61 -12.28 -15.85 0.42
CA GLY A 61 -11.22 -15.34 1.26
C GLY A 61 -9.85 -15.28 0.58
N ASN A 62 -9.78 -15.41 -0.73
CA ASN A 62 -8.53 -15.30 -1.48
C ASN A 62 -8.18 -13.85 -1.74
N LEU A 63 -6.93 -13.47 -1.47
CA LEU A 63 -6.42 -12.12 -1.69
C LEU A 63 -6.48 -11.76 -3.18
N LEU A 64 -6.98 -10.57 -3.48
CA LEU A 64 -7.00 -10.00 -4.83
C LEU A 64 -6.04 -8.82 -4.96
N ALA A 65 -6.04 -7.92 -3.99
CA ALA A 65 -5.18 -6.76 -3.99
C ALA A 65 -4.98 -6.26 -2.56
N THR A 66 -3.87 -5.56 -2.32
CA THR A 66 -3.55 -4.97 -1.02
C THR A 66 -2.97 -3.58 -1.21
N ALA A 67 -3.18 -2.71 -0.22
CA ALA A 67 -2.60 -1.38 -0.14
C ALA A 67 -2.63 -0.90 1.31
N SER A 68 -1.65 -0.08 1.67
CA SER A 68 -1.51 0.42 3.04
C SER A 68 -1.35 1.93 3.08
N THR A 69 -1.78 2.56 4.17
CA THR A 69 -1.34 3.91 4.53
C THR A 69 -0.29 3.78 5.63
N ILE A 70 0.86 4.40 5.41
CA ILE A 70 2.08 4.15 6.16
C ILE A 70 2.67 5.47 6.64
N LEU A 71 3.14 5.50 7.89
CA LEU A 71 3.85 6.65 8.44
C LEU A 71 5.31 6.62 7.99
N HIS A 72 5.78 7.76 7.48
CA HIS A 72 7.20 7.99 7.18
C HIS A 72 7.83 6.94 6.25
N GLU A 73 7.09 6.53 5.22
CA GLU A 73 7.59 5.55 4.25
C GLU A 73 8.87 6.01 3.58
N LEU A 74 8.96 7.30 3.26
CA LEU A 74 10.13 7.91 2.67
C LEU A 74 10.47 9.17 3.47
N THR A 75 11.74 9.32 3.88
CA THR A 75 12.19 10.47 4.65
C THR A 75 12.72 11.58 3.75
N GLY A 76 12.83 12.79 4.31
CA GLY A 76 13.42 13.93 3.59
C GLY A 76 12.51 14.59 2.58
N VAL A 77 11.23 14.27 2.55
CA VAL A 77 10.22 14.98 1.76
C VAL A 77 9.50 15.95 2.68
N HIS A 78 9.52 17.22 2.34
CA HIS A 78 8.99 18.28 3.20
C HIS A 78 7.49 18.06 3.51
N GLN A 79 7.13 18.05 4.79
CA GLN A 79 5.77 17.87 5.30
C GLN A 79 5.12 16.53 4.97
N ALA A 80 5.83 15.59 4.38
CA ALA A 80 5.27 14.29 4.02
C ALA A 80 5.33 13.34 5.21
N THR A 81 4.20 13.14 5.87
CA THR A 81 4.07 12.23 7.02
C THR A 81 3.41 10.93 6.61
N TRP A 82 2.29 10.99 5.87
CA TRP A 82 1.49 9.83 5.51
C TRP A 82 1.69 9.44 4.06
N TRP A 83 1.83 8.14 3.83
CA TRP A 83 2.17 7.58 2.52
C TRP A 83 1.24 6.43 2.15
N LEU A 84 0.84 6.39 0.88
CA LEU A 84 0.26 5.20 0.26
C LEU A 84 1.44 4.31 -0.15
N GLY A 85 1.44 3.07 0.28
CA GLY A 85 2.51 2.14 -0.04
C GLY A 85 2.05 0.70 -0.08
N GLU A 86 2.96 -0.18 -0.48
CA GLU A 86 2.72 -1.62 -0.55
C GLU A 86 1.50 -1.97 -1.39
N VAL A 87 1.32 -1.25 -2.50
CA VAL A 87 0.23 -1.48 -3.44
C VAL A 87 0.57 -2.66 -4.33
N LEU A 88 -0.27 -3.68 -4.31
CA LEU A 88 -0.05 -4.88 -5.12
C LEU A 88 -1.39 -5.53 -5.47
N THR A 89 -1.54 -5.89 -6.75
CA THR A 89 -2.63 -6.75 -7.23
C THR A 89 -2.01 -8.10 -7.56
N VAL A 90 -2.60 -9.19 -7.05
CA VAL A 90 -2.09 -10.53 -7.35
C VAL A 90 -2.20 -10.78 -8.87
N PRO A 91 -1.28 -11.57 -9.45
CA PRO A 91 -1.24 -11.74 -10.91
C PRO A 91 -2.58 -12.15 -11.52
N GLU A 92 -3.31 -13.04 -10.87
CA GLU A 92 -4.59 -13.55 -11.38
C GLU A 92 -5.70 -12.49 -11.43
N ALA A 93 -5.56 -11.42 -10.65
CA ALA A 93 -6.56 -10.37 -10.54
C ALA A 93 -6.22 -9.10 -11.34
N ARG A 94 -5.09 -9.10 -12.04
CA ARG A 94 -4.65 -7.94 -12.82
C ARG A 94 -5.53 -7.72 -14.05
N GLY A 95 -5.57 -6.47 -14.54
CA GLY A 95 -6.34 -6.12 -15.72
C GLY A 95 -7.79 -5.77 -15.46
N HIS A 96 -8.24 -5.74 -14.20
CA HIS A 96 -9.63 -5.45 -13.83
C HIS A 96 -9.78 -4.17 -13.01
N LYS A 97 -8.77 -3.32 -13.00
CA LYS A 97 -8.74 -2.05 -12.25
C LYS A 97 -8.93 -2.22 -10.73
N MET A 98 -8.60 -3.39 -10.20
CA MET A 98 -8.74 -3.65 -8.75
C MET A 98 -7.86 -2.76 -7.91
N GLY A 99 -6.61 -2.57 -8.32
CA GLY A 99 -5.70 -1.70 -7.60
C GLY A 99 -6.22 -0.28 -7.48
N SER A 100 -6.70 0.29 -8.60
CA SER A 100 -7.26 1.65 -8.60
C SER A 100 -8.47 1.77 -7.71
N LYS A 101 -9.37 0.78 -7.76
CA LYS A 101 -10.57 0.76 -6.90
C LYS A 101 -10.19 0.67 -5.42
N LEU A 102 -9.26 -0.19 -5.09
CA LEU A 102 -8.79 -0.36 -3.72
C LEU A 102 -8.15 0.93 -3.20
N ILE A 103 -7.29 1.55 -4.00
CA ILE A 103 -6.64 2.80 -3.61
C ILE A 103 -7.68 3.89 -3.34
N GLU A 104 -8.72 3.99 -4.17
CA GLU A 104 -9.76 4.99 -3.98
C GLU A 104 -10.55 4.75 -2.68
N GLU A 105 -10.92 3.50 -2.39
CA GLU A 105 -11.61 3.17 -1.14
C GLU A 105 -10.70 3.41 0.07
N LEU A 106 -9.44 3.03 -0.02
CA LEU A 106 -8.47 3.27 1.06
C LEU A 106 -8.27 4.77 1.27
N TYR A 107 -8.14 5.54 0.18
CA TYR A 107 -8.00 6.99 0.27
C TYR A 107 -9.20 7.61 1.00
N ASN A 108 -10.41 7.21 0.66
CA ASN A 108 -11.61 7.74 1.31
C ASN A 108 -11.65 7.37 2.80
N CYS A 109 -11.31 6.14 3.14
CA CYS A 109 -11.20 5.69 4.53
C CYS A 109 -10.17 6.52 5.30
N TYR A 110 -8.98 6.66 4.74
CA TYR A 110 -7.88 7.44 5.31
C TYR A 110 -8.28 8.91 5.49
N HIS A 111 -8.87 9.50 4.46
CA HIS A 111 -9.25 10.90 4.47
C HIS A 111 -10.27 11.21 5.58
N ASN A 112 -11.24 10.33 5.78
CA ASN A 112 -12.24 10.48 6.83
C ASN A 112 -11.64 10.34 8.24
N LEU A 113 -10.61 9.50 8.40
CA LEU A 113 -9.99 9.23 9.71
C LEU A 113 -8.90 10.23 10.06
N ILE A 114 -8.06 10.60 9.11
CA ILE A 114 -6.86 11.41 9.34
C ILE A 114 -6.97 12.77 8.66
N GLY A 115 -7.32 12.81 7.37
CA GLY A 115 -7.57 14.04 6.64
C GLY A 115 -6.35 14.86 6.25
N GLN A 116 -5.14 14.36 6.45
CA GLN A 116 -3.91 15.00 6.01
C GLN A 116 -3.58 14.58 4.57
N SER A 117 -2.69 15.32 3.89
CA SER A 117 -2.24 14.93 2.57
C SER A 117 -1.62 13.54 2.59
N LEU A 118 -1.96 12.74 1.60
CA LEU A 118 -1.41 11.40 1.43
C LEU A 118 -0.41 11.44 0.29
N TYR A 119 0.80 10.95 0.54
CA TYR A 119 1.90 10.93 -0.43
C TYR A 119 2.09 9.53 -0.98
N LEU A 120 2.72 9.43 -2.12
CA LEU A 120 3.21 8.17 -2.68
C LEU A 120 4.45 8.46 -3.51
N TYR A 121 5.18 7.43 -3.89
CA TYR A 121 6.18 7.55 -4.94
C TYR A 121 6.04 6.39 -5.92
N THR A 122 6.32 6.65 -7.18
CA THR A 122 6.18 5.65 -8.24
C THR A 122 7.20 5.86 -9.34
N PRO A 123 7.80 4.78 -9.88
CA PRO A 123 8.70 4.88 -11.01
C PRO A 123 8.00 4.98 -12.36
N ASP A 124 6.79 4.43 -12.50
CA ASP A 124 6.17 4.20 -13.80
C ASP A 124 4.66 4.37 -13.86
N MET A 125 3.99 4.71 -12.75
CA MET A 125 2.53 4.81 -12.70
C MET A 125 2.03 6.25 -12.54
N GLN A 126 2.82 7.24 -12.91
CA GLN A 126 2.49 8.65 -12.72
C GLN A 126 1.17 9.03 -13.38
N GLN A 127 0.91 8.57 -14.60
CA GLN A 127 -0.32 8.92 -15.31
C GLN A 127 -1.55 8.37 -14.63
N LEU A 128 -1.49 7.15 -14.11
CA LEU A 128 -2.60 6.56 -13.35
C LEU A 128 -2.93 7.41 -12.14
N TYR A 129 -1.92 7.75 -11.35
CA TYR A 129 -2.15 8.51 -10.13
C TYR A 129 -2.60 9.93 -10.40
N ARG A 130 -2.11 10.58 -11.47
CA ARG A 130 -2.62 11.90 -11.88
C ARG A 130 -4.11 11.85 -12.21
N ARG A 131 -4.55 10.81 -12.92
CA ARG A 131 -5.98 10.62 -13.22
C ARG A 131 -6.81 10.41 -11.96
N MET A 132 -6.22 9.87 -10.91
CA MET A 132 -6.87 9.64 -9.63
C MET A 132 -6.79 10.85 -8.69
N GLY A 133 -6.19 11.96 -9.12
CA GLY A 133 -6.15 13.19 -8.35
C GLY A 133 -4.84 13.47 -7.61
N TRP A 134 -3.81 12.61 -7.76
CA TRP A 134 -2.49 12.90 -7.22
C TRP A 134 -1.77 13.92 -8.08
N LYS A 135 -0.95 14.77 -7.45
CA LYS A 135 -0.15 15.80 -8.10
C LYS A 135 1.32 15.56 -7.83
N ASP A 136 2.15 15.84 -8.83
CA ASP A 136 3.60 15.70 -8.70
C ASP A 136 4.15 16.67 -7.65
N VAL A 137 5.05 16.19 -6.80
CA VAL A 137 5.74 17.00 -5.78
C VAL A 137 7.21 17.18 -6.16
N GLU A 138 7.92 16.09 -6.40
CA GLU A 138 9.34 16.12 -6.76
C GLU A 138 9.76 14.80 -7.39
N GLU A 139 10.93 14.79 -7.99
CA GLU A 139 11.58 13.57 -8.45
C GLU A 139 12.76 13.27 -7.54
N ARG A 140 13.02 11.99 -7.30
CA ARG A 140 14.18 11.54 -6.54
C ARG A 140 14.53 10.11 -6.89
N ILE A 141 15.69 9.66 -6.41
CA ILE A 141 16.13 8.28 -6.61
C ILE A 141 15.89 7.51 -5.33
N VAL A 142 15.16 6.39 -5.43
CA VAL A 142 14.86 5.46 -4.33
C VAL A 142 15.25 4.06 -4.80
N ASN A 143 16.10 3.38 -4.04
CA ASN A 143 16.58 2.02 -4.38
C ASN A 143 17.15 1.95 -5.80
N HIS A 144 17.98 2.94 -6.19
CA HIS A 144 18.61 3.05 -7.51
C HIS A 144 17.64 3.31 -8.67
N GLU A 145 16.40 3.67 -8.37
CA GLU A 145 15.38 3.89 -9.36
C GLU A 145 14.83 5.31 -9.25
N GLN A 146 14.68 5.99 -10.41
CA GLN A 146 14.09 7.32 -10.42
C GLN A 146 12.58 7.22 -10.24
N VAL A 147 12.06 7.96 -9.28
CA VAL A 147 10.63 7.96 -8.94
C VAL A 147 10.10 9.38 -8.90
N THR A 148 8.78 9.50 -9.08
CA THR A 148 8.07 10.76 -8.84
C THR A 148 7.35 10.63 -7.50
N VAL A 149 7.59 11.59 -6.61
CA VAL A 149 6.81 11.74 -5.37
C VAL A 149 5.57 12.54 -5.72
N MET A 150 4.42 12.05 -5.29
CA MET A 150 3.12 12.65 -5.59
C MET A 150 2.30 12.75 -4.31
N LYS A 151 1.30 13.64 -4.32
CA LYS A 151 0.39 13.81 -3.17
C LYS A 151 -1.05 14.07 -3.62
N ARG A 152 -1.96 13.69 -2.74
CA ARG A 152 -3.38 13.98 -2.87
C ARG A 152 -3.96 14.47 -1.55
#